data_2ccc8ddda886c8004a405dc52c2ee0f4
#
_entry.id   2ccc8ddda886c8004a405dc52c2ee0f4
#
_cell.length_a   1.000
_cell.length_b   1.000
_cell.length_c   1.000
_cell.angle_alpha   90.00
_cell.angle_beta   90.00
_cell.angle_gamma   90.00
#
_symmetry.space_group_name_H-M   'P 1'
#
loop_
_entity.id
_entity.type
_entity.pdbx_description
1 polymer ?
#
loop_
_entity_poly.entity_id
_entity_poly.type
_entity_poly.pdbx_seq_one_letter_code
_entity_poly.pdbx_strand_id
1 'polypeptide(L)'
;MKLKKSRLNRGSSTLSGQDTQIAKLIELELERQKTSLEMIPSENHSSVAVREALGSILTDKYAEGYPGKRYYAGLKYYDILEDLCRDRAKKLFKVPHANVQPYSGSPANAAVYMAVCEPGDTIMGMALPMGGHLTHGWKVNFSAKFFNSVQYGVYEKTGRRH
;
A
#
# COMPACT_ATOMS: atom_id res chain seq x y z
N MET A 1 -4.44 -26.84 31.73
CA MET A 1 -5.64 -26.01 31.53
C MET A 1 -6.08 -26.20 30.06
N LYS A 2 -7.14 -26.96 29.83
CA LYS A 2 -7.67 -27.20 28.47
C LYS A 2 -8.40 -25.92 28.01
N LEU A 3 -7.81 -25.15 27.13
CA LEU A 3 -8.49 -24.04 26.48
C LEU A 3 -9.69 -24.56 25.70
N LYS A 4 -10.89 -24.15 26.09
CA LYS A 4 -12.12 -24.46 25.37
C LYS A 4 -12.02 -23.97 23.92
N LYS A 5 -12.12 -24.88 22.96
CA LYS A 5 -12.09 -24.62 21.50
C LYS A 5 -13.18 -23.65 20.97
N SER A 6 -13.99 -23.03 21.85
CA SER A 6 -15.23 -22.35 21.48
C SER A 6 -15.09 -20.84 21.18
N ARG A 7 -13.90 -20.25 21.21
CA ARG A 7 -13.73 -18.79 21.00
C ARG A 7 -13.25 -18.36 19.62
N LEU A 8 -12.91 -19.29 18.73
CA LEU A 8 -12.42 -18.97 17.37
C LEU A 8 -13.49 -19.07 16.28
N ASN A 9 -14.71 -19.46 16.62
CA ASN A 9 -15.83 -19.41 15.68
C ASN A 9 -16.48 -18.02 15.73
N ARG A 10 -15.72 -16.98 15.39
CA ARG A 10 -16.26 -15.64 15.20
C ARG A 10 -17.01 -15.58 13.88
N GLY A 11 -18.25 -16.08 13.91
CA GLY A 11 -19.17 -16.02 12.77
C GLY A 11 -18.72 -16.92 11.59
N SER A 12 -19.30 -18.10 11.47
CA SER A 12 -19.11 -18.97 10.31
C SER A 12 -19.90 -18.51 9.08
N SER A 13 -20.55 -17.34 9.14
CA SER A 13 -21.31 -16.80 8.03
C SER A 13 -20.39 -16.12 7.02
N THR A 14 -20.56 -16.50 5.76
CA THR A 14 -19.94 -15.81 4.63
C THR A 14 -20.43 -14.37 4.55
N LEU A 15 -19.72 -13.50 3.83
CA LEU A 15 -20.16 -12.13 3.60
C LEU A 15 -21.59 -12.08 3.03
N SER A 16 -21.91 -12.95 2.09
CA SER A 16 -23.26 -13.06 1.50
C SER A 16 -24.35 -13.47 2.51
N GLY A 17 -23.98 -14.15 3.59
CA GLY A 17 -24.90 -14.51 4.68
C GLY A 17 -25.06 -13.40 5.73
N GLN A 18 -24.14 -12.47 5.83
CA GLN A 18 -24.18 -11.38 6.81
C GLN A 18 -24.59 -10.03 6.20
N ASP A 19 -24.09 -9.72 5.02
CA ASP A 19 -24.35 -8.45 4.32
C ASP A 19 -24.55 -8.71 2.82
N THR A 20 -25.79 -8.95 2.46
CA THR A 20 -26.17 -9.20 1.07
C THR A 20 -25.99 -7.99 0.17
N GLN A 21 -26.04 -6.77 0.71
CA GLN A 21 -25.86 -5.55 -0.07
C GLN A 21 -24.39 -5.41 -0.50
N ILE A 22 -23.45 -5.57 0.42
CA ILE A 22 -22.03 -5.53 0.10
C ILE A 22 -21.64 -6.70 -0.82
N ALA A 23 -22.14 -7.91 -0.56
CA ALA A 23 -21.89 -9.05 -1.44
C ALA A 23 -22.34 -8.77 -2.88
N LYS A 24 -23.52 -8.17 -3.06
CA LYS A 24 -24.05 -7.81 -4.38
C LYS A 24 -23.21 -6.74 -5.07
N LEU A 25 -22.73 -5.73 -4.35
CA LEU A 25 -21.86 -4.71 -4.92
C LEU A 25 -20.52 -5.29 -5.41
N ILE A 26 -19.96 -6.25 -4.68
CA ILE A 26 -18.73 -6.94 -5.10
C ILE A 26 -18.96 -7.75 -6.39
N GLU A 27 -20.10 -8.43 -6.51
CA GLU A 27 -20.47 -9.15 -7.74
C GLU A 27 -20.62 -8.20 -8.94
N LEU A 28 -21.31 -7.07 -8.73
CA LEU A 28 -21.49 -6.06 -9.78
C LEU A 28 -20.14 -5.44 -10.22
N GLU A 29 -19.25 -5.15 -9.28
CA GLU A 29 -17.92 -4.65 -9.59
C GLU A 29 -17.07 -5.70 -10.33
N LEU A 30 -17.15 -6.97 -9.93
CA LEU A 30 -16.49 -8.04 -10.67
C LEU A 30 -16.98 -8.13 -12.12
N GLU A 31 -18.27 -7.96 -12.35
CA GLU A 31 -18.84 -7.98 -13.70
C GLU A 31 -18.40 -6.72 -14.49
N ARG A 32 -18.38 -5.55 -13.85
CA ARG A 32 -17.85 -4.34 -14.46
C ARG A 32 -16.41 -4.52 -14.94
N GLN A 33 -15.56 -5.07 -14.09
CA GLN A 33 -14.14 -5.30 -14.44
C GLN A 33 -13.96 -6.32 -15.58
N LYS A 34 -14.85 -7.30 -15.72
CA LYS A 34 -14.80 -8.27 -16.83
C LYS A 34 -15.23 -7.66 -18.16
N THR A 35 -16.11 -6.67 -18.14
CA THR A 35 -16.75 -6.09 -19.32
C THR A 35 -16.20 -4.73 -19.74
N SER A 36 -15.28 -4.17 -18.96
CA SER A 36 -14.70 -2.84 -19.18
C SER A 36 -13.17 -2.92 -19.26
N LEU A 37 -12.59 -2.05 -20.08
CA LEU A 37 -11.15 -1.83 -20.10
C LEU A 37 -10.78 -0.70 -19.15
N GLU A 38 -9.88 -0.98 -18.21
CA GLU A 38 -9.29 0.04 -17.35
C GLU A 38 -8.20 0.78 -18.13
N MET A 39 -8.39 2.09 -18.30
CA MET A 39 -7.48 2.92 -19.11
C MET A 39 -6.50 3.73 -18.25
N ILE A 40 -6.47 3.51 -16.95
CA ILE A 40 -5.48 4.12 -16.04
C ILE A 40 -4.28 3.17 -15.96
N PRO A 41 -3.12 3.51 -16.55
CA PRO A 41 -2.01 2.57 -16.72
C PRO A 41 -1.32 2.16 -15.42
N SER A 42 -1.56 2.88 -14.32
CA SER A 42 -1.04 2.54 -12.98
C SER A 42 -1.91 1.54 -12.22
N GLU A 43 -3.11 1.24 -12.69
CA GLU A 43 -3.99 0.23 -12.08
C GLU A 43 -3.55 -1.19 -12.46
N ASN A 44 -3.82 -2.14 -11.57
CA ASN A 44 -3.53 -3.55 -11.78
C ASN A 44 -4.55 -4.43 -11.06
N HIS A 45 -4.82 -5.60 -11.61
CA HIS A 45 -5.68 -6.60 -10.99
C HIS A 45 -4.89 -7.45 -10.00
N SER A 46 -5.34 -7.46 -8.74
CA SER A 46 -4.74 -8.34 -7.73
C SER A 46 -5.12 -9.80 -7.95
N SER A 47 -4.18 -10.71 -7.72
CA SER A 47 -4.49 -12.15 -7.76
C SER A 47 -5.43 -12.56 -6.62
N VAL A 48 -6.11 -13.70 -6.78
CA VAL A 48 -6.93 -14.29 -5.71
C VAL A 48 -6.12 -14.48 -4.44
N ALA A 49 -4.89 -15.00 -4.55
CA ALA A 49 -4.01 -15.23 -3.40
C ALA A 49 -3.67 -13.96 -2.62
N VAL A 50 -3.48 -12.82 -3.32
CA VAL A 50 -3.27 -11.52 -2.66
C VAL A 50 -4.51 -11.11 -1.87
N ARG A 51 -5.70 -11.24 -2.44
CA ARG A 51 -6.96 -10.91 -1.76
C ARG A 51 -7.23 -11.82 -0.56
N GLU A 52 -6.94 -13.12 -0.67
CA GLU A 52 -7.05 -14.07 0.45
C GLU A 52 -6.10 -13.71 1.60
N ALA A 53 -4.87 -13.32 1.30
CA ALA A 53 -3.91 -12.88 2.31
C ALA A 53 -4.37 -11.60 3.01
N LEU A 54 -4.87 -10.60 2.26
CA LEU A 54 -5.36 -9.33 2.79
C LEU A 54 -6.61 -9.51 3.68
N GLY A 55 -7.53 -10.41 3.31
CA GLY A 55 -8.73 -10.72 4.08
C GLY A 55 -8.54 -11.79 5.15
N SER A 56 -7.31 -12.15 5.49
CA SER A 56 -7.03 -13.20 6.46
C SER A 56 -7.06 -12.69 7.91
N ILE A 57 -6.96 -13.62 8.86
CA ILE A 57 -6.87 -13.34 10.30
C ILE A 57 -5.68 -12.43 10.67
N LEU A 58 -4.74 -12.23 9.77
CA LEU A 58 -3.62 -11.31 9.97
C LEU A 58 -4.06 -9.85 10.13
N THR A 59 -5.29 -9.50 9.77
CA THR A 59 -5.87 -8.17 9.99
C THR A 59 -6.25 -7.88 11.46
N ASP A 60 -6.29 -8.90 12.33
CA ASP A 60 -6.84 -8.79 13.68
C ASP A 60 -5.85 -8.25 14.73
N LYS A 61 -4.58 -8.05 14.40
CA LYS A 61 -3.53 -7.83 15.40
C LYS A 61 -2.68 -6.58 15.11
N TYR A 62 -2.51 -5.74 16.12
CA TYR A 62 -1.51 -4.68 16.09
C TYR A 62 -0.10 -5.25 15.96
N ALA A 63 0.67 -4.72 15.00
CA ALA A 63 2.03 -5.15 14.69
C ALA A 63 3.03 -4.00 14.73
N GLU A 64 2.81 -3.02 15.61
CA GLU A 64 3.68 -1.86 15.78
C GLU A 64 5.10 -2.27 16.16
N GLY A 65 6.08 -1.52 15.66
CA GLY A 65 7.50 -1.84 15.77
C GLY A 65 7.98 -2.69 14.58
N TYR A 66 9.13 -3.35 14.76
CA TYR A 66 9.78 -4.17 13.73
C TYR A 66 9.98 -5.60 14.21
N PRO A 67 10.22 -6.58 13.33
CA PRO A 67 10.57 -7.95 13.72
C PRO A 67 11.61 -8.00 14.81
N GLY A 68 11.33 -8.72 15.88
CA GLY A 68 12.18 -8.81 17.08
C GLY A 68 12.18 -7.59 17.99
N LYS A 69 11.51 -6.48 17.61
CA LYS A 69 11.42 -5.22 18.38
C LYS A 69 9.99 -4.67 18.37
N ARG A 70 9.02 -5.52 18.74
CA ARG A 70 7.61 -5.15 18.78
C ARG A 70 7.22 -4.53 20.13
N TYR A 71 6.25 -3.64 20.08
CA TYR A 71 5.67 -3.06 21.31
C TYR A 71 4.71 -4.02 22.02
N TYR A 72 4.16 -5.02 21.30
CA TYR A 72 3.17 -5.96 21.83
C TYR A 72 3.62 -7.41 21.67
N ALA A 73 3.14 -8.27 22.55
CA ALA A 73 3.34 -9.71 22.48
C ALA A 73 2.41 -10.36 21.42
N GLY A 74 2.69 -11.62 21.08
CA GLY A 74 1.84 -12.42 20.19
C GLY A 74 2.14 -12.23 18.70
N LEU A 75 3.30 -11.71 18.34
CA LEU A 75 3.68 -11.33 16.97
C LEU A 75 4.65 -12.30 16.29
N LYS A 76 4.88 -13.49 16.86
CA LYS A 76 5.81 -14.49 16.33
C LYS A 76 5.66 -14.71 14.82
N TYR A 77 4.42 -14.90 14.35
CA TYR A 77 4.17 -15.19 12.94
C TYR A 77 4.17 -13.93 12.06
N TYR A 78 3.87 -12.77 12.64
CA TYR A 78 3.99 -11.48 11.96
C TYR A 78 5.45 -11.12 11.70
N ASP A 79 6.35 -11.41 12.64
CA ASP A 79 7.79 -11.23 12.45
C ASP A 79 8.31 -12.07 11.28
N ILE A 80 7.96 -13.35 11.26
CA ILE A 80 8.34 -14.26 10.16
C ILE A 80 7.76 -13.77 8.83
N LEU A 81 6.50 -13.34 8.81
CA LEU A 81 5.84 -12.81 7.62
C LEU A 81 6.53 -11.55 7.10
N GLU A 82 6.81 -10.58 7.98
CA GLU A 82 7.45 -9.32 7.59
C GLU A 82 8.87 -9.56 7.09
N ASP A 83 9.66 -10.39 7.75
CA ASP A 83 11.00 -10.77 7.30
C ASP A 83 10.95 -11.46 5.94
N LEU A 84 10.02 -12.38 5.71
CA LEU A 84 9.82 -13.01 4.41
C LEU A 84 9.47 -11.99 3.32
N CYS A 85 8.61 -11.02 3.61
CA CYS A 85 8.26 -9.94 2.68
C CYS A 85 9.48 -9.06 2.36
N ARG A 86 10.24 -8.68 3.37
CA ARG A 86 11.49 -7.90 3.21
C ARG A 86 12.51 -8.64 2.34
N ASP A 87 12.72 -9.93 2.59
CA ASP A 87 13.68 -10.74 1.83
C ASP A 87 13.25 -10.92 0.38
N ARG A 88 11.96 -11.14 0.14
CA ARG A 88 11.40 -11.20 -1.21
C ARG A 88 11.54 -9.86 -1.94
N ALA A 89 11.25 -8.73 -1.30
CA ALA A 89 11.43 -7.41 -1.86
C ALA A 89 12.89 -7.13 -2.19
N LYS A 90 13.82 -7.40 -1.28
CA LYS A 90 15.27 -7.28 -1.53
C LYS A 90 15.72 -8.10 -2.73
N LYS A 91 15.26 -9.36 -2.82
CA LYS A 91 15.59 -10.24 -3.96
C LYS A 91 15.02 -9.73 -5.27
N LEU A 92 13.75 -9.31 -5.27
CA LEU A 92 13.05 -8.85 -6.47
C LEU A 92 13.69 -7.58 -7.05
N PHE A 93 13.97 -6.61 -6.19
CA PHE A 93 14.51 -5.32 -6.58
C PHE A 93 16.04 -5.27 -6.58
N LYS A 94 16.71 -6.36 -6.18
CA LYS A 94 18.18 -6.45 -6.08
C LYS A 94 18.77 -5.33 -5.20
N VAL A 95 18.14 -5.04 -4.09
CA VAL A 95 18.55 -3.99 -3.13
C VAL A 95 18.95 -4.60 -1.79
N PRO A 96 19.87 -3.96 -1.04
CA PRO A 96 20.34 -4.48 0.25
C PRO A 96 19.30 -4.31 1.37
N HIS A 97 18.39 -3.33 1.24
CA HIS A 97 17.41 -3.01 2.27
C HIS A 97 16.02 -2.87 1.67
N ALA A 98 15.00 -3.20 2.46
CA ALA A 98 13.59 -2.99 2.13
C ALA A 98 12.78 -2.71 3.41
N ASN A 99 11.84 -1.78 3.33
CA ASN A 99 10.79 -1.57 4.30
C ASN A 99 9.46 -1.91 3.62
N VAL A 100 8.68 -2.82 4.20
CA VAL A 100 7.42 -3.32 3.64
C VAL A 100 6.21 -2.90 4.47
N GLN A 101 6.38 -2.02 5.45
CA GLN A 101 5.31 -1.57 6.34
C GLN A 101 4.37 -0.52 5.72
N PRO A 102 4.79 0.38 4.80
CA PRO A 102 3.86 1.33 4.20
C PRO A 102 2.71 0.61 3.49
N TYR A 103 1.49 1.01 3.80
CA TYR A 103 0.28 0.38 3.25
C TYR A 103 -0.13 0.93 1.87
N SER A 104 0.53 1.98 1.38
CA SER A 104 0.37 2.49 0.01
C SER A 104 1.56 3.35 -0.41
N GLY A 105 1.59 3.77 -1.69
CA GLY A 105 2.68 4.58 -2.24
C GLY A 105 2.80 5.96 -1.59
N SER A 106 1.69 6.62 -1.25
CA SER A 106 1.74 7.95 -0.62
C SER A 106 2.41 7.95 0.76
N PRO A 107 2.07 7.05 1.70
CA PRO A 107 2.82 6.91 2.95
C PRO A 107 4.28 6.49 2.75
N ALA A 108 4.58 5.65 1.74
CA ALA A 108 5.95 5.28 1.43
C ALA A 108 6.78 6.51 1.01
N ASN A 109 6.24 7.36 0.12
CA ASN A 109 6.90 8.60 -0.28
C ASN A 109 7.03 9.59 0.89
N ALA A 110 6.01 9.70 1.74
CA ALA A 110 6.09 10.52 2.95
C ALA A 110 7.21 10.05 3.87
N ALA A 111 7.34 8.74 4.09
CA ALA A 111 8.41 8.19 4.90
C ALA A 111 9.81 8.49 4.34
N VAL A 112 9.97 8.45 3.02
CA VAL A 112 11.23 8.81 2.36
C VAL A 112 11.55 10.29 2.59
N TYR A 113 10.60 11.19 2.36
CA TYR A 113 10.83 12.62 2.61
C TYR A 113 11.21 12.90 4.06
N MET A 114 10.49 12.31 5.01
CA MET A 114 10.78 12.48 6.44
C MET A 114 12.12 11.89 6.87
N ALA A 115 12.66 10.95 6.11
CA ALA A 115 13.97 10.36 6.39
C ALA A 115 15.15 11.19 5.84
N VAL A 116 14.93 12.00 4.79
CA VAL A 116 16.03 12.65 4.05
C VAL A 116 15.86 14.17 3.90
N CYS A 117 14.73 14.74 4.30
CA CYS A 117 14.43 16.17 4.17
C CYS A 117 13.89 16.74 5.48
N GLU A 118 14.17 18.02 5.71
CA GLU A 118 13.51 18.82 6.75
C GLU A 118 12.36 19.66 6.15
N PRO A 119 11.36 20.05 6.94
CA PRO A 119 10.31 20.97 6.48
C PRO A 119 10.91 22.25 5.89
N GLY A 120 10.49 22.58 4.67
CA GLY A 120 11.02 23.73 3.93
C GLY A 120 12.15 23.42 2.95
N ASP A 121 12.70 22.22 2.97
CA ASP A 121 13.67 21.78 1.96
C ASP A 121 13.06 21.76 0.56
N THR A 122 13.91 21.84 -0.45
CA THR A 122 13.47 21.83 -1.84
C THR A 122 13.41 20.40 -2.37
N ILE A 123 12.25 20.04 -2.89
CA ILE A 123 12.04 18.79 -3.62
C ILE A 123 11.73 19.08 -5.08
N MET A 124 12.22 18.22 -5.98
CA MET A 124 11.92 18.34 -7.42
C MET A 124 11.15 17.11 -7.89
N GLY A 125 10.04 17.32 -8.58
CA GLY A 125 9.19 16.26 -9.09
C GLY A 125 8.59 16.57 -10.45
N MET A 126 8.23 15.52 -11.19
CA MET A 126 7.50 15.69 -12.45
C MET A 126 6.09 16.21 -12.17
N ALA A 127 5.65 17.20 -12.94
CA ALA A 127 4.30 17.76 -12.83
C ALA A 127 3.23 16.69 -13.12
N LEU A 128 2.13 16.72 -12.37
CA LEU A 128 1.05 15.73 -12.48
C LEU A 128 0.52 15.57 -13.91
N PRO A 129 0.23 16.65 -14.70
CA PRO A 129 -0.23 16.49 -16.08
C PRO A 129 0.79 15.87 -17.03
N MET A 130 2.05 15.79 -16.61
CA MET A 130 3.16 15.24 -17.40
C MET A 130 3.54 13.81 -16.96
N GLY A 131 2.71 13.16 -16.14
CA GLY A 131 2.93 11.80 -15.64
C GLY A 131 3.54 11.71 -14.25
N GLY A 132 3.64 12.83 -13.53
CA GLY A 132 4.05 12.84 -12.13
C GLY A 132 2.98 12.28 -11.20
N HIS A 133 3.36 12.03 -9.95
CA HIS A 133 2.44 11.63 -8.90
C HIS A 133 2.10 12.81 -7.98
N LEU A 134 0.94 12.77 -7.33
CA LEU A 134 0.52 13.81 -6.37
C LEU A 134 1.58 14.07 -5.30
N THR A 135 2.18 13.00 -4.76
CA THR A 135 3.20 13.10 -3.70
C THR A 135 4.58 13.57 -4.17
N HIS A 136 4.74 13.88 -5.45
CA HIS A 136 5.97 14.45 -6.00
C HIS A 136 5.96 16.00 -5.98
N GLY A 137 5.34 16.60 -4.97
CA GLY A 137 5.29 18.05 -4.80
C GLY A 137 4.15 18.73 -5.55
N TRP A 138 3.08 18.01 -5.92
CA TRP A 138 1.94 18.66 -6.56
C TRP A 138 1.21 19.58 -5.60
N LYS A 139 0.84 20.79 -6.07
CA LYS A 139 0.36 21.94 -5.27
C LYS A 139 -0.71 21.67 -4.22
N VAL A 140 -1.56 20.64 -4.40
CA VAL A 140 -2.63 20.30 -3.45
C VAL A 140 -2.23 19.18 -2.48
N ASN A 141 -1.07 18.57 -2.68
CA ASN A 141 -0.58 17.46 -1.87
C ASN A 141 0.21 17.96 -0.65
N PHE A 142 0.31 17.12 0.40
CA PHE A 142 1.10 17.41 1.59
C PHE A 142 2.55 17.77 1.24
N SER A 143 3.14 17.11 0.25
CA SER A 143 4.53 17.31 -0.15
C SER A 143 4.82 18.76 -0.59
N ALA A 144 3.87 19.43 -1.28
CA ALA A 144 4.01 20.83 -1.63
C ALA A 144 3.67 21.80 -0.48
N LYS A 145 3.06 21.30 0.61
CA LYS A 145 2.77 22.12 1.80
C LYS A 145 3.93 22.13 2.80
N PHE A 146 4.68 21.02 2.87
CA PHE A 146 5.81 20.87 3.78
C PHE A 146 7.14 21.26 3.15
N PHE A 147 7.28 21.15 1.84
CA PHE A 147 8.53 21.34 1.10
C PHE A 147 8.38 22.40 0.00
N ASN A 148 9.47 23.06 -0.36
CA ASN A 148 9.54 23.92 -1.54
C ASN A 148 9.55 23.06 -2.79
N SER A 149 8.42 23.00 -3.51
CA SER A 149 8.27 22.12 -4.65
C SER A 149 8.65 22.78 -5.96
N VAL A 150 9.60 22.20 -6.66
CA VAL A 150 9.96 22.55 -8.05
C VAL A 150 9.41 21.47 -8.96
N GLN A 151 8.54 21.89 -9.90
CA GLN A 151 7.92 20.96 -10.85
C GLN A 151 8.63 21.04 -12.20
N TYR A 152 8.99 19.90 -12.77
CA TYR A 152 9.50 19.83 -14.14
C TYR A 152 8.48 19.15 -15.07
N GLY A 153 8.57 19.45 -16.35
CA GLY A 153 7.69 18.90 -17.38
C GLY A 153 8.44 18.14 -18.46
N VAL A 154 7.79 18.02 -19.60
CA VAL A 154 8.37 17.47 -20.84
C VAL A 154 8.22 18.47 -21.98
N TYR A 155 9.16 18.48 -22.91
CA TYR A 155 9.02 19.28 -24.12
C TYR A 155 7.94 18.68 -25.01
N GLU A 156 6.94 19.46 -25.38
CA GLU A 156 5.81 19.01 -26.20
C GLU A 156 6.27 18.39 -27.53
N LYS A 157 7.28 19.02 -28.18
CA LYS A 157 7.78 18.57 -29.48
C LYS A 157 8.57 17.27 -29.46
N THR A 158 9.22 16.93 -28.36
CA THR A 158 10.17 15.82 -28.29
C THR A 158 9.81 14.78 -27.27
N GLY A 159 8.88 15.07 -26.35
CA GLY A 159 8.58 14.23 -25.18
C GLY A 159 9.75 14.08 -24.21
N ARG A 160 10.85 14.82 -24.39
CA ARG A 160 12.00 14.77 -23.48
C ARG A 160 11.74 15.63 -22.25
N ARG A 161 12.36 15.27 -21.13
CA ARG A 161 12.26 16.02 -19.88
C ARG A 161 12.95 17.38 -20.00
N HIS A 162 12.38 18.38 -19.34
CA HIS A 162 12.98 19.71 -19.15
C HIS A 162 14.09 19.65 -18.13
#